data_3e4c8174b3557d5ff56d8db56b22950e
#
_entry.id   3e4c8174b3557d5ff56d8db56b22950e
#
_cell.length_a   1.000
_cell.length_b   1.000
_cell.length_c   1.000
_cell.angle_alpha   90.00
_cell.angle_beta   90.00
_cell.angle_gamma   90.00
#
_symmetry.space_group_name_H-M   'P 1'
#
loop_
_entity.id
_entity.type
_entity.pdbx_description
1 polymer ?
#
loop_
_entity_poly.entity_id
_entity_poly.type
_entity_poly.pdbx_seq_one_letter_code
_entity_poly.pdbx_strand_id
1 'polypeptide(L)'
;MCIRDRSPTAQRIREQLNELSGWRFNSLLLNLYRDGRDAMGFHADDEPELNPEAPIASLSLGVSRTFRFKPKKGHQGHDFDLELGHGALLLMDPPTQLHWLHGLPKRLRVHQCRLNLTFRVVRQA
;
A
#
# COMPACT_ATOMS: atom_id res chain seq x y z
N MET A 1 7.03 6.53 -8.05
CA MET A 1 8.48 6.25 -8.07
C MET A 1 8.82 5.30 -6.95
N CYS A 2 9.47 4.21 -7.30
CA CYS A 2 9.89 3.17 -6.36
C CYS A 2 11.29 3.51 -5.86
N ILE A 3 11.45 3.75 -4.57
CA ILE A 3 12.75 4.03 -3.96
C ILE A 3 13.02 2.95 -2.91
N ARG A 4 14.18 2.30 -3.05
CA ARG A 4 14.68 1.39 -2.04
C ARG A 4 15.29 2.26 -0.93
N ASP A 5 14.57 2.39 0.17
CA ASP A 5 14.93 3.33 1.19
C ASP A 5 15.87 2.74 2.24
N ARG A 6 16.94 3.49 2.53
CA ARG A 6 17.88 3.23 3.61
C ARG A 6 17.76 4.26 4.74
N SER A 7 16.67 5.00 4.75
CA SER A 7 16.42 6.00 5.79
C SER A 7 16.36 5.34 7.16
N PRO A 8 17.08 5.87 8.17
CA PRO A 8 16.96 5.37 9.53
C PRO A 8 15.54 5.46 10.09
N THR A 9 14.76 6.48 9.69
CA THR A 9 13.37 6.64 10.10
C THR A 9 12.50 5.52 9.54
N ALA A 10 12.62 5.25 8.24
CA ALA A 10 11.86 4.18 7.59
C ALA A 10 12.24 2.81 8.17
N GLN A 11 13.51 2.58 8.47
CA GLN A 11 13.95 1.36 9.13
C GLN A 11 13.33 1.18 10.51
N ARG A 12 13.23 2.25 11.30
CA ARG A 12 12.58 2.20 12.62
C ARG A 12 11.09 1.90 12.50
N ILE A 13 10.41 2.49 11.53
CA ILE A 13 9.00 2.18 11.27
C ILE A 13 8.84 0.70 10.90
N ARG A 14 9.70 0.19 10.03
CA ARG A 14 9.69 -1.22 9.63
C ARG A 14 9.91 -2.14 10.83
N GLU A 15 10.88 -1.83 11.67
CA GLU A 15 11.19 -2.62 12.88
C GLU A 15 10.00 -2.64 13.85
N GLN A 16 9.37 -1.51 14.08
CA GLN A 16 8.17 -1.43 14.92
C GLN A 16 7.02 -2.22 14.33
N LEU A 17 6.82 -2.12 13.02
CA LEU A 17 5.77 -2.86 12.32
C LEU A 17 6.01 -4.36 12.40
N ASN A 18 7.27 -4.80 12.24
CA ASN A 18 7.64 -6.20 12.38
C ASN A 18 7.38 -6.72 13.80
N GLU A 19 7.72 -5.92 14.81
CA GLU A 19 7.49 -6.28 16.20
C GLU A 19 6.00 -6.42 16.51
N LEU A 20 5.18 -5.47 16.04
CA LEU A 20 3.74 -5.45 16.30
C LEU A 20 2.99 -6.56 15.54
N SER A 21 3.39 -6.85 14.31
CA SER A 21 2.67 -7.76 13.42
C SER A 21 3.14 -9.21 13.55
N GLY A 22 4.37 -9.43 14.00
CA GLY A 22 5.00 -10.74 13.95
C GLY A 22 5.53 -11.13 12.57
N TRP A 23 5.32 -10.30 11.56
CA TRP A 23 5.87 -10.51 10.23
C TRP A 23 7.24 -9.86 10.09
N ARG A 24 8.01 -10.30 9.09
CA ARG A 24 9.34 -9.75 8.78
C ARG A 24 9.31 -9.04 7.44
N PHE A 25 8.73 -7.85 7.44
CA PHE A 25 8.77 -7.00 6.26
C PHE A 25 10.21 -6.64 5.94
N ASN A 26 10.61 -6.89 4.70
CA ASN A 26 11.99 -6.71 4.24
C ASN A 26 12.10 -5.86 2.96
N SER A 27 11.00 -5.32 2.50
CA SER A 27 10.96 -4.48 1.30
C SER A 27 10.07 -3.29 1.55
N LEU A 28 10.50 -2.12 1.08
CA LEU A 28 9.76 -0.87 1.20
C LEU A 28 9.67 -0.23 -0.18
N LEU A 29 8.44 0.09 -0.57
CA LEU A 29 8.12 0.85 -1.77
C LEU A 29 7.57 2.21 -1.34
N LEU A 30 8.17 3.28 -1.84
CA LEU A 30 7.71 4.65 -1.59
C LEU A 30 7.01 5.20 -2.83
N ASN A 31 5.81 5.74 -2.65
CA ASN A 31 5.07 6.42 -3.69
C ASN A 31 4.71 7.83 -3.21
N LEU A 32 5.13 8.83 -3.97
CA LEU A 32 4.79 10.21 -3.71
C LEU A 32 3.70 10.66 -4.68
N TYR A 33 2.60 11.15 -4.12
CA TYR A 33 1.51 11.79 -4.84
C TYR A 33 1.59 13.28 -4.55
N ARG A 34 2.00 14.08 -5.54
CA ARG A 34 2.27 15.52 -5.36
C ARG A 34 1.00 16.30 -5.03
N ASP A 35 -0.08 15.90 -5.68
CA ASP A 35 -1.41 16.45 -5.49
C ASP A 35 -2.45 15.48 -6.06
N GLY A 36 -3.71 15.90 -6.15
CA GLY A 36 -4.79 15.07 -6.63
C GLY A 36 -4.74 14.67 -8.09
N ARG A 37 -3.83 15.21 -8.89
CA ARG A 37 -3.62 14.79 -10.29
C ARG A 37 -2.81 13.51 -10.39
N ASP A 38 -1.99 13.22 -9.39
CA ASP A 38 -1.28 11.94 -9.33
C ASP A 38 -2.22 10.85 -8.85
N ALA A 39 -2.14 9.70 -9.48
CA ALA A 39 -3.04 8.58 -9.26
C ALA A 39 -2.28 7.26 -9.42
N MET A 40 -2.92 6.19 -8.97
CA MET A 40 -2.45 4.83 -9.20
C MET A 40 -3.59 4.04 -9.82
N GLY A 41 -3.34 3.42 -10.97
CA GLY A 41 -4.31 2.54 -11.63
C GLY A 41 -4.60 1.29 -10.81
N PHE A 42 -5.69 0.62 -11.14
CA PHE A 42 -6.07 -0.62 -10.45
C PHE A 42 -5.06 -1.73 -10.72
N HIS A 43 -4.59 -2.35 -9.66
CA HIS A 43 -3.62 -3.44 -9.70
C HIS A 43 -3.73 -4.30 -8.44
N ALA A 44 -3.03 -5.41 -8.43
CA ALA A 44 -2.79 -6.22 -7.24
C ALA A 44 -1.29 -6.36 -7.03
N ASP A 45 -0.85 -6.50 -5.78
CA ASP A 45 0.54 -6.79 -5.46
C ASP A 45 0.72 -8.32 -5.42
N ASP A 46 0.86 -8.90 -6.61
CA ASP A 46 0.90 -10.35 -6.81
C ASP A 46 2.15 -10.82 -7.55
N GLU A 47 3.21 -10.02 -7.53
CA GLU A 47 4.47 -10.38 -8.17
C GLU A 47 5.05 -11.67 -7.56
N PRO A 48 5.70 -12.52 -8.38
CA PRO A 48 6.24 -13.81 -7.90
C PRO A 48 7.26 -13.68 -6.76
N GLU A 49 7.93 -12.53 -6.66
CA GLU A 49 8.93 -12.25 -5.63
C GLU A 49 8.33 -12.08 -4.25
N LEU A 50 7.03 -11.75 -4.17
CA LEU A 50 6.36 -11.54 -2.91
C LEU A 50 5.89 -12.85 -2.30
N ASN A 51 5.95 -12.93 -0.98
CA ASN A 51 5.37 -14.05 -0.25
C ASN A 51 3.85 -13.92 -0.23
N PRO A 52 3.10 -14.83 -0.90
CA PRO A 52 1.64 -14.70 -0.98
C PRO A 52 0.93 -14.98 0.35
N GLU A 53 1.61 -15.53 1.33
CA GLU A 53 1.06 -15.81 2.67
C GLU A 53 1.24 -14.63 3.62
N ALA A 54 2.04 -13.64 3.24
CA ALA A 54 2.29 -12.46 4.07
C ALA A 54 1.34 -11.32 3.72
N PRO A 55 0.97 -10.50 4.72
CA PRO A 55 0.21 -9.28 4.45
C PRO A 55 1.07 -8.21 3.78
N ILE A 56 0.41 -7.22 3.22
CA ILE A 56 1.05 -6.00 2.74
C ILE A 56 0.60 -4.87 3.65
N ALA A 57 1.55 -4.10 4.16
CA ALA A 57 1.27 -2.99 5.05
C ALA A 57 1.48 -1.66 4.32
N SER A 58 0.46 -0.81 4.33
CA SER A 58 0.49 0.49 3.66
C SER A 58 0.30 1.60 4.69
N LEU A 59 1.32 2.42 4.87
CA LEU A 59 1.28 3.58 5.76
C LEU A 59 1.14 4.84 4.93
N SER A 60 0.12 5.64 5.25
CA SER A 60 -0.17 6.90 4.56
C SER A 60 0.29 8.08 5.40
N LEU A 61 1.01 9.01 4.77
CA LEU A 61 1.44 10.26 5.39
C LEU A 61 1.00 11.42 4.49
N GLY A 62 0.56 12.51 5.10
CA GLY A 62 0.13 13.70 4.38
C GLY A 62 -1.38 13.77 4.17
N VAL A 63 -1.81 14.31 3.03
CA VAL A 63 -3.23 14.54 2.77
C VAL A 63 -4.01 13.24 2.64
N SER A 64 -5.26 13.25 3.08
CA SER A 64 -6.18 12.13 2.91
C SER A 64 -6.47 11.89 1.43
N ARG A 65 -6.43 10.63 1.02
CA ARG A 65 -6.81 10.22 -0.33
C ARG A 65 -7.72 9.01 -0.27
N THR A 66 -8.59 8.91 -1.26
CA THR A 66 -9.47 7.76 -1.43
C THR A 66 -8.68 6.59 -2.00
N PHE A 67 -8.75 5.46 -1.32
CA PHE A 67 -8.17 4.19 -1.75
C PHE A 67 -9.32 3.26 -2.12
N ARG A 68 -9.37 2.81 -3.37
CA ARG A 68 -10.52 2.06 -3.89
C ARG A 68 -10.15 0.62 -4.12
N PHE A 69 -11.03 -0.27 -3.65
CA PHE A 69 -10.96 -1.70 -3.94
C PHE A 69 -12.00 -2.06 -4.98
N LYS A 70 -11.61 -2.91 -5.91
CA LYS A 70 -12.48 -3.43 -6.98
C LYS A 70 -12.27 -4.93 -7.09
N PRO A 71 -13.34 -5.76 -7.10
CA PRO A 71 -13.16 -7.21 -7.27
C PRO A 71 -12.52 -7.51 -8.62
N LYS A 72 -11.63 -8.50 -8.64
CA LYS A 72 -11.12 -9.04 -9.90
C LYS A 72 -12.25 -9.67 -10.70
N LYS A 73 -12.09 -9.69 -12.03
CA LYS A 73 -13.06 -10.30 -12.94
C LYS A 73 -13.35 -11.74 -12.51
N GLY A 74 -14.64 -12.07 -12.36
CA GLY A 74 -15.08 -13.40 -11.95
C GLY A 74 -15.14 -13.61 -10.44
N HIS A 75 -14.76 -12.62 -9.64
CA HIS A 75 -14.86 -12.66 -8.19
C HIS A 75 -16.09 -11.89 -7.71
N GLN A 76 -16.64 -12.34 -6.60
CA GLN A 76 -17.79 -11.68 -5.97
C GLN A 76 -17.36 -10.47 -5.16
N GLY A 77 -18.29 -9.52 -5.03
CA GLY A 77 -18.09 -8.33 -4.22
C GLY A 77 -18.46 -7.07 -4.98
N HIS A 78 -18.35 -5.95 -4.31
CA HIS A 78 -18.61 -4.63 -4.86
C HIS A 78 -17.41 -3.74 -4.64
N ASP A 79 -17.23 -2.75 -5.51
CA ASP A 79 -16.24 -1.71 -5.29
C ASP A 79 -16.52 -1.02 -3.94
N PHE A 80 -15.47 -0.73 -3.20
CA PHE A 80 -15.59 0.07 -1.99
C PHE A 80 -14.37 0.94 -1.78
N ASP A 81 -14.57 2.04 -1.04
CA ASP A 81 -13.55 3.04 -0.80
C ASP A 81 -13.18 3.09 0.67
N LEU A 82 -11.88 3.31 0.92
CA LEU A 82 -11.36 3.69 2.23
C LEU A 82 -10.72 5.06 2.11
N GLU A 83 -11.05 5.97 3.02
CA GLU A 83 -10.32 7.23 3.12
C GLU A 83 -9.10 7.03 4.00
N LEU A 84 -7.91 7.18 3.43
CA LEU A 84 -6.64 6.99 4.14
C LEU A 84 -6.02 8.35 4.45
N GLY A 85 -6.18 8.78 5.69
CA GLY A 85 -5.62 10.03 6.19
C GLY A 85 -4.19 9.87 6.70
N HIS A 86 -3.66 10.97 7.23
CA HIS A 86 -2.30 11.00 7.78
C HIS A 86 -2.15 10.01 8.94
N GLY A 87 -1.16 9.13 8.83
CA GLY A 87 -0.89 8.11 9.83
C GLY A 87 -1.73 6.85 9.71
N ALA A 88 -2.62 6.75 8.72
CA ALA A 88 -3.43 5.55 8.51
C ALA A 88 -2.56 4.38 8.09
N LEU A 89 -2.69 3.27 8.79
CA LEU A 89 -2.02 2.01 8.47
C LEU A 89 -3.06 1.01 7.98
N LEU A 90 -2.91 0.58 6.74
CA LEU A 90 -3.77 -0.42 6.12
C LEU A 90 -2.99 -1.73 6.00
N LEU A 91 -3.50 -2.79 6.62
CA LEU A 91 -2.98 -4.14 6.44
C LEU A 91 -3.89 -4.89 5.49
N MET A 92 -3.34 -5.31 4.37
CA MET A 92 -4.04 -6.15 3.39
C MET A 92 -3.59 -7.59 3.60
N ASP A 93 -4.41 -8.33 4.34
CA ASP A 93 -4.14 -9.74 4.60
C ASP A 93 -4.41 -10.61 3.36
N PRO A 94 -3.74 -11.76 3.23
CA PRO A 94 -4.14 -12.74 2.23
C PRO A 94 -5.59 -13.20 2.50
N PRO A 95 -6.41 -13.43 1.48
CA PRO A 95 -6.10 -13.48 0.05
C PRO A 95 -6.48 -12.20 -0.72
N THR A 96 -6.34 -11.02 -0.13
CA THR A 96 -6.75 -9.75 -0.76
C THR A 96 -6.20 -9.62 -2.18
N GLN A 97 -4.91 -9.92 -2.40
CA GLN A 97 -4.27 -9.74 -3.70
C GLN A 97 -4.75 -10.77 -4.73
N LEU A 98 -5.35 -11.87 -4.30
CA LEU A 98 -5.91 -12.88 -5.19
C LEU A 98 -7.30 -12.50 -5.74
N HIS A 99 -8.07 -11.75 -4.95
CA HIS A 99 -9.49 -11.51 -5.24
C HIS A 99 -9.80 -10.06 -5.59
N TRP A 100 -8.92 -9.13 -5.26
CA TRP A 100 -9.17 -7.69 -5.36
C TRP A 100 -8.06 -6.97 -6.10
N LEU A 101 -8.47 -5.93 -6.84
CA LEU A 101 -7.58 -4.88 -7.32
C LEU A 101 -7.76 -3.67 -6.42
N HIS A 102 -6.73 -2.86 -6.32
CA HIS A 102 -6.81 -1.59 -5.61
C HIS A 102 -6.17 -0.48 -6.43
N GLY A 103 -6.62 0.73 -6.18
CA GLY A 103 -6.12 1.90 -6.88
C GLY A 103 -6.37 3.16 -6.10
N LEU A 104 -5.74 4.24 -6.55
CA LEU A 104 -5.88 5.57 -5.97
C LEU A 104 -6.37 6.51 -7.07
N PRO A 105 -7.69 6.79 -7.15
CA PRO A 105 -8.23 7.63 -8.22
C PRO A 105 -7.80 9.09 -8.05
N LYS A 106 -7.79 9.81 -9.18
CA LYS A 106 -7.54 11.25 -9.19
C LYS A 106 -8.56 11.99 -8.32
N ARG A 107 -8.11 13.06 -7.68
CA ARG A 107 -8.93 13.98 -6.88
C ARG A 107 -8.50 15.40 -7.15
N LEU A 108 -9.05 16.03 -8.17
CA LEU A 108 -8.58 17.32 -8.69
C LEU A 108 -8.67 18.46 -7.69
N ARG A 109 -9.49 18.30 -6.63
CA ARG A 109 -9.61 19.31 -5.57
C ARG A 109 -8.52 19.19 -4.49
N VAL A 110 -7.71 18.16 -4.55
CA VAL A 110 -6.61 17.92 -3.59
C VAL A 110 -5.35 18.62 -4.11
N HIS A 111 -4.81 19.53 -3.32
CA HIS A 111 -3.64 20.32 -3.68
C HIS A 111 -2.41 20.03 -2.83
N GLN A 112 -2.54 19.18 -1.82
CA GLN A 112 -1.43 18.79 -0.95
C GLN A 112 -0.88 17.44 -1.37
N CYS A 113 0.29 17.10 -0.84
CA CYS A 113 0.96 15.85 -1.18
C CYS A 113 0.58 14.72 -0.21
N ARG A 114 0.75 13.50 -0.69
CA ARG A 114 0.65 12.28 0.10
C ARG A 114 1.87 11.41 -0.20
N LEU A 115 2.48 10.89 0.86
CA LEU A 115 3.52 9.88 0.76
C LEU A 115 2.94 8.55 1.24
N ASN A 116 3.14 7.49 0.46
CA ASN A 116 2.75 6.14 0.85
C ASN A 116 3.97 5.27 1.01
N LEU A 117 4.05 4.59 2.16
CA LEU A 117 5.07 3.59 2.45
C LEU A 117 4.41 2.21 2.42
N THR A 118 4.78 1.39 1.44
CA THR A 118 4.25 0.03 1.32
C THR A 118 5.34 -0.95 1.74
N PHE A 119 5.08 -1.66 2.84
CA PHE A 119 5.98 -2.68 3.37
C PHE A 119 5.52 -4.05 2.90
N ARG A 120 6.46 -4.84 2.36
CA ARG A 120 6.17 -6.14 1.78
C ARG A 120 7.19 -7.17 2.25
N VAL A 121 6.82 -8.43 2.14
CA VAL A 121 7.72 -9.56 2.41
C VAL A 121 8.13 -10.16 1.07
N VAL A 122 9.38 -9.94 0.70
CA VAL A 122 9.97 -10.49 -0.51
C VAL A 122 10.63 -11.82 -0.15
N ARG A 123 10.37 -12.86 -0.97
CA ARG A 123 11.00 -14.16 -0.80
C ARG A 123 12.49 -14.04 -1.05
N GLN A 124 13.25 -14.71 -0.23
CA GLN A 124 14.67 -14.86 -0.48
C GLN A 124 14.92 -16.10 -1.32
N ALA A 125 15.76 -15.92 -2.32
CA ALA A 125 16.16 -17.04 -3.17
C ALA A 125 17.00 -18.06 -2.41
#